data_71a4507c8dcc6a1905d541b43687325f
#
_entry.id   71a4507c8dcc6a1905d541b43687325f
#
_cell.length_a   1.000
_cell.length_b   1.000
_cell.length_c   1.000
_cell.angle_alpha   90.00
_cell.angle_beta   90.00
_cell.angle_gamma   90.00
#
_symmetry.space_group_name_H-M   'P 1'
#
loop_
_entity.id
_entity.type
_entity.pdbx_description
1 polymer ?
#
loop_
_entity_poly.entity_id
_entity_poly.type
_entity_poly.pdbx_seq_one_letter_code
_entity_poly.pdbx_strand_id
1 'polypeptide(L)'
;RLLRVVGHAEAHQGVRPAINVGNSVSRVGGAAQVKAMRQVAGTLRLDLAQYRELAAFAQFASDLDKATQDQLNRGKRLVEVLKQRQYEPRAVEQQILIIYAGVNGFLDNVEVEQVGEYETELSQFVEGREASLFTDLVARGKIDDDLKTRIEAVLQEFTELFIAARKTAAA
;
A
#
# COMPACT_ATOMS: atom_id res chain seq x y z
N ARG A 1 -0.97 -15.02 6.38
CA ARG A 1 -2.34 -15.18 5.82
C ARG A 1 -3.23 -14.14 6.46
N LEU A 2 -3.45 -13.03 5.80
CA LEU A 2 -4.57 -12.16 6.10
C LEU A 2 -5.86 -12.96 5.85
N LEU A 3 -6.67 -13.10 6.86
CA LEU A 3 -7.88 -13.94 6.82
C LEU A 3 -8.87 -13.44 5.78
N ARG A 4 -9.27 -14.35 4.92
CA ARG A 4 -10.26 -14.18 3.86
C ARG A 4 -11.66 -13.93 4.44
N VAL A 5 -12.17 -12.73 4.31
CA VAL A 5 -13.60 -12.56 4.08
C VAL A 5 -13.75 -12.25 2.60
N VAL A 6 -14.19 -13.23 1.83
CA VAL A 6 -14.48 -13.06 0.41
C VAL A 6 -15.73 -12.18 0.31
N GLY A 7 -15.55 -10.92 -0.10
CA GLY A 7 -16.68 -10.05 -0.39
C GLY A 7 -17.19 -10.32 -1.81
N HIS A 8 -18.41 -10.81 -1.94
CA HIS A 8 -19.03 -10.97 -3.26
C HIS A 8 -19.09 -9.64 -4.04
N ALA A 9 -19.28 -8.52 -3.33
CA ALA A 9 -19.34 -7.19 -3.92
C ALA A 9 -17.99 -6.76 -4.53
N GLU A 10 -16.87 -7.05 -3.87
CA GLU A 10 -15.53 -6.72 -4.35
C GLU A 10 -15.15 -7.58 -5.57
N ALA A 11 -15.60 -8.84 -5.64
CA ALA A 11 -15.39 -9.68 -6.81
C ALA A 11 -16.09 -9.14 -8.06
N HIS A 12 -17.30 -8.61 -7.92
CA HIS A 12 -18.05 -7.98 -9.02
C HIS A 12 -17.44 -6.65 -9.47
N GLN A 13 -16.74 -5.95 -8.59
CA GLN A 13 -16.01 -4.70 -8.90
C GLN A 13 -14.62 -4.95 -9.49
N GLY A 14 -14.25 -6.20 -9.76
CA GLY A 14 -12.95 -6.55 -10.32
C GLY A 14 -11.78 -6.50 -9.35
N VAL A 15 -12.02 -6.29 -8.05
CA VAL A 15 -10.99 -6.30 -7.02
C VAL A 15 -10.52 -7.74 -6.78
N ARG A 16 -9.27 -8.03 -7.05
CA ARG A 16 -8.69 -9.36 -6.86
C ARG A 16 -7.37 -9.28 -6.07
N PRO A 17 -7.22 -10.03 -4.98
CA PRO A 17 -8.23 -10.94 -4.40
C PRO A 17 -9.42 -10.17 -3.82
N ALA A 18 -10.61 -10.75 -3.94
CA ALA A 18 -11.86 -10.17 -3.42
C ALA A 18 -11.90 -10.24 -1.87
N ILE A 19 -11.08 -9.42 -1.22
CA ILE A 19 -10.93 -9.38 0.24
C ILE A 19 -11.43 -8.05 0.75
N ASN A 20 -12.41 -8.09 1.63
CA ASN A 20 -12.83 -6.91 2.37
C ASN A 20 -11.96 -6.73 3.62
N VAL A 21 -10.95 -5.86 3.53
CA VAL A 21 -10.00 -5.62 4.63
C VAL A 21 -10.67 -4.98 5.85
N GLY A 22 -11.70 -4.14 5.64
CA GLY A 22 -12.44 -3.49 6.72
C GLY A 22 -13.26 -4.47 7.57
N ASN A 23 -13.89 -5.46 6.91
CA ASN A 23 -14.71 -6.48 7.56
C ASN A 23 -13.90 -7.72 8.01
N SER A 24 -12.64 -7.82 7.55
CA SER A 24 -11.77 -8.95 7.89
C SER A 24 -11.11 -8.71 9.25
N VAL A 25 -11.84 -8.99 10.32
CA VAL A 25 -11.31 -8.87 11.69
C VAL A 25 -10.93 -10.25 12.22
N SER A 26 -9.64 -10.45 12.52
CA SER A 26 -9.16 -11.63 13.21
C SER A 26 -8.26 -11.24 14.39
N ARG A 27 -8.69 -11.56 15.60
CA ARG A 27 -7.86 -11.35 16.81
C ARG A 27 -6.59 -12.21 16.75
N VAL A 28 -6.72 -13.47 16.32
CA VAL A 28 -5.60 -14.41 16.20
C VAL A 28 -4.66 -13.98 15.07
N GLY A 29 -5.19 -13.65 13.90
CA GLY A 29 -4.39 -13.17 12.77
C GLY A 29 -3.66 -11.87 13.08
N GLY A 30 -4.30 -10.93 13.76
CA GLY A 30 -3.65 -9.70 14.21
C GLY A 30 -2.55 -9.94 15.24
N ALA A 31 -2.73 -10.90 16.15
CA ALA A 31 -1.70 -11.26 17.14
C ALA A 31 -0.50 -11.97 16.50
N ALA A 32 -0.72 -12.73 15.43
CA ALA A 32 0.33 -13.45 14.71
C ALA A 32 1.19 -12.55 13.80
N GLN A 33 0.76 -11.33 13.50
CA GLN A 33 1.53 -10.39 12.70
C GLN A 33 2.74 -9.86 13.46
N VAL A 34 3.88 -9.68 12.76
CA VAL A 34 5.03 -8.93 13.29
C VAL A 34 4.61 -7.49 13.61
N LYS A 35 5.26 -6.86 14.57
CA LYS A 35 4.88 -5.52 15.04
C LYS A 35 4.95 -4.48 13.90
N ALA A 36 5.96 -4.58 13.02
CA ALA A 36 6.08 -3.70 11.85
C ALA A 36 4.84 -3.77 10.94
N MET A 37 4.34 -4.98 10.64
CA MET A 37 3.12 -5.15 9.85
C MET A 37 1.91 -4.54 10.57
N ARG A 38 1.78 -4.72 11.88
CA ARG A 38 0.67 -4.12 12.66
C ARG A 38 0.69 -2.60 12.64
N GLN A 39 1.89 -1.99 12.65
CA GLN A 39 2.06 -0.54 12.58
C GLN A 39 1.48 0.02 11.27
N VAL A 40 1.78 -0.60 10.13
CA VAL A 40 1.30 -0.13 8.81
C VAL A 40 -0.13 -0.58 8.51
N ALA A 41 -0.52 -1.80 8.89
CA ALA A 41 -1.85 -2.34 8.62
C ALA A 41 -2.98 -1.63 9.39
N GLY A 42 -2.66 -1.06 10.55
CA GLY A 42 -3.61 -0.28 11.33
C GLY A 42 -4.08 0.96 10.57
N THR A 43 -3.14 1.75 10.06
CA THR A 43 -3.40 2.94 9.24
C THR A 43 -4.09 2.57 7.94
N LEU A 44 -3.59 1.56 7.22
CA LEU A 44 -4.20 1.07 5.99
C LEU A 44 -5.69 0.75 6.13
N ARG A 45 -6.07 0.08 7.23
CA ARG A 45 -7.47 -0.27 7.47
C ARG A 45 -8.36 0.94 7.68
N LEU A 46 -7.86 1.95 8.38
CA LEU A 46 -8.57 3.20 8.61
C LEU A 46 -8.76 3.96 7.29
N ASP A 47 -7.70 4.11 6.51
CA ASP A 47 -7.73 4.81 5.22
C ASP A 47 -8.69 4.12 4.23
N LEU A 48 -8.69 2.78 4.18
CA LEU A 48 -9.62 2.04 3.33
C LEU A 48 -11.07 2.13 3.79
N ALA A 49 -11.33 2.23 5.10
CA ALA A 49 -12.69 2.45 5.61
C ALA A 49 -13.18 3.84 5.19
N GLN A 50 -12.37 4.88 5.39
CA GLN A 50 -12.68 6.25 4.95
C GLN A 50 -12.87 6.33 3.43
N TYR A 51 -11.99 5.69 2.66
CA TYR A 51 -12.14 5.64 1.20
C TYR A 51 -13.49 5.08 0.77
N ARG A 52 -13.97 3.99 1.39
CA ARG A 52 -15.26 3.39 1.03
C ARG A 52 -16.44 4.31 1.32
N GLU A 53 -16.43 4.97 2.47
CA GLU A 53 -17.46 5.95 2.83
C GLU A 53 -17.48 7.11 1.84
N LEU A 54 -16.30 7.67 1.55
CA LEU A 54 -16.15 8.77 0.60
C LEU A 54 -16.51 8.35 -0.83
N ALA A 55 -16.12 7.14 -1.26
CA ALA A 55 -16.44 6.65 -2.60
C ALA A 55 -17.96 6.45 -2.80
N ALA A 56 -18.66 5.99 -1.76
CA ALA A 56 -20.11 5.90 -1.79
C ALA A 56 -20.77 7.29 -1.87
N PHE A 57 -20.26 8.26 -1.12
CA PHE A 57 -20.75 9.64 -1.14
C PHE A 57 -20.45 10.34 -2.48
N ALA A 58 -19.25 10.13 -3.04
CA ALA A 58 -18.81 10.74 -4.30
C ALA A 58 -19.67 10.38 -5.51
N GLN A 59 -20.43 9.28 -5.44
CA GLN A 59 -21.38 8.92 -6.52
C GLN A 59 -22.56 9.89 -6.63
N PHE A 60 -22.84 10.64 -5.57
CA PHE A 60 -23.99 11.56 -5.48
C PHE A 60 -23.59 13.03 -5.42
N ALA A 61 -22.32 13.34 -5.21
CA ALA A 61 -21.80 14.69 -5.07
C ALA A 61 -21.31 15.22 -6.42
N SER A 62 -21.81 16.38 -6.84
CA SER A 62 -21.38 17.05 -8.06
C SER A 62 -20.02 17.76 -7.93
N ASP A 63 -19.72 18.25 -6.72
CA ASP A 63 -18.47 18.95 -6.42
C ASP A 63 -17.86 18.41 -5.12
N LEU A 64 -16.63 17.92 -5.21
CA LEU A 64 -15.83 17.47 -4.08
C LEU A 64 -14.71 18.47 -3.81
N ASP A 65 -14.52 18.81 -2.56
CA ASP A 65 -13.34 19.58 -2.15
C ASP A 65 -12.04 18.82 -2.39
N LYS A 66 -10.95 19.57 -2.52
CA LYS A 66 -9.63 19.00 -2.87
C LYS A 66 -9.17 17.94 -1.87
N ALA A 67 -9.39 18.15 -0.57
CA ALA A 67 -8.98 17.19 0.46
C ALA A 67 -9.71 15.85 0.30
N THR A 68 -11.01 15.89 0.01
CA THR A 68 -11.80 14.68 -0.29
C THR A 68 -11.34 14.00 -1.57
N GLN A 69 -10.99 14.76 -2.62
CA GLN A 69 -10.43 14.20 -3.86
C GLN A 69 -9.09 13.52 -3.61
N ASP A 70 -8.20 14.13 -2.82
CA ASP A 70 -6.89 13.58 -2.48
C ASP A 70 -7.04 12.27 -1.68
N GLN A 71 -7.97 12.22 -0.72
CA GLN A 71 -8.27 10.99 0.02
C GLN A 71 -8.84 9.87 -0.88
N LEU A 72 -9.73 10.21 -1.81
CA LEU A 72 -10.25 9.25 -2.79
C LEU A 72 -9.15 8.73 -3.70
N ASN A 73 -8.27 9.59 -4.17
CA ASN A 73 -7.16 9.22 -5.04
C ASN A 73 -6.14 8.33 -4.29
N ARG A 74 -5.84 8.64 -3.04
CA ARG A 74 -5.01 7.77 -2.18
C ARG A 74 -5.67 6.42 -1.95
N GLY A 75 -6.95 6.41 -1.62
CA GLY A 75 -7.71 5.18 -1.41
C GLY A 75 -7.72 4.24 -2.62
N LYS A 76 -7.84 4.78 -3.85
CA LYS A 76 -7.73 3.98 -5.09
C LYS A 76 -6.37 3.26 -5.17
N ARG A 77 -5.28 3.97 -4.88
CA ARG A 77 -3.92 3.40 -4.89
C ARG A 77 -3.73 2.35 -3.81
N LEU A 78 -4.29 2.58 -2.62
CA LEU A 78 -4.26 1.58 -1.54
C LEU A 78 -5.02 0.30 -1.90
N VAL A 79 -6.12 0.41 -2.64
CA VAL A 79 -6.82 -0.77 -3.18
C VAL A 79 -5.95 -1.49 -4.20
N GLU A 80 -5.21 -0.77 -5.04
CA GLU A 80 -4.28 -1.36 -6.02
C GLU A 80 -3.13 -2.09 -5.34
N VAL A 81 -2.51 -1.49 -4.31
CA VAL A 81 -1.46 -2.12 -3.47
C VAL A 81 -1.92 -3.47 -2.88
N LEU A 82 -3.20 -3.62 -2.58
CA LEU A 82 -3.73 -4.87 -2.03
C LEU A 82 -4.01 -5.94 -3.07
N LYS A 83 -3.94 -5.62 -4.36
CA LYS A 83 -4.09 -6.62 -5.42
C LYS A 83 -2.83 -7.49 -5.49
N GLN A 84 -3.03 -8.79 -5.58
CA GLN A 84 -1.95 -9.76 -5.67
C GLN A 84 -2.27 -10.77 -6.74
N ARG A 85 -1.29 -11.10 -7.56
CA ARG A 85 -1.43 -12.17 -8.54
C ARG A 85 -1.57 -13.52 -7.86
N GLN A 86 -2.27 -14.43 -8.50
CA GLN A 86 -2.46 -15.77 -8.00
C GLN A 86 -1.11 -16.51 -7.99
N TYR A 87 -0.81 -17.21 -6.89
CA TYR A 87 0.43 -17.98 -6.68
C TYR A 87 1.74 -17.18 -6.61
N GLU A 88 1.67 -15.86 -6.45
CA GLU A 88 2.84 -15.00 -6.23
C GLU A 88 2.86 -14.48 -4.77
N PRO A 89 3.33 -15.29 -3.80
CA PRO A 89 3.47 -14.82 -2.41
C PRO A 89 4.63 -13.82 -2.33
N ARG A 90 4.40 -12.70 -1.65
CA ARG A 90 5.43 -11.68 -1.42
C ARG A 90 6.03 -11.84 -0.02
N ALA A 91 7.30 -11.52 0.13
CA ALA A 91 7.97 -11.48 1.42
C ALA A 91 7.34 -10.42 2.34
N VAL A 92 7.33 -10.64 3.64
CA VAL A 92 6.64 -9.76 4.60
C VAL A 92 7.24 -8.35 4.63
N GLU A 93 8.55 -8.23 4.48
CA GLU A 93 9.29 -6.97 4.42
C GLU A 93 8.90 -6.14 3.19
N GLN A 94 8.73 -6.77 2.04
CA GLN A 94 8.25 -6.13 0.82
C GLN A 94 6.81 -5.63 1.00
N GLN A 95 5.95 -6.45 1.62
CA GLN A 95 4.58 -6.04 1.93
C GLN A 95 4.54 -4.84 2.88
N ILE A 96 5.37 -4.82 3.91
CA ILE A 96 5.44 -3.71 4.87
C ILE A 96 5.87 -2.43 4.15
N LEU A 97 6.89 -2.51 3.30
CA LEU A 97 7.45 -1.36 2.60
C LEU A 97 6.42 -0.72 1.65
N ILE A 98 5.73 -1.52 0.82
CA ILE A 98 4.74 -0.96 -0.11
C ILE A 98 3.50 -0.41 0.60
N ILE A 99 3.04 -1.06 1.67
CA ILE A 99 1.95 -0.54 2.49
C ILE A 99 2.38 0.77 3.16
N TYR A 100 3.63 0.83 3.68
CA TYR A 100 4.18 2.05 4.26
C TYR A 100 4.19 3.19 3.23
N ALA A 101 4.66 2.91 2.00
CA ALA A 101 4.64 3.89 0.91
C ALA A 101 3.23 4.40 0.62
N GLY A 102 2.25 3.52 0.55
CA GLY A 102 0.86 3.89 0.28
C GLY A 102 0.22 4.76 1.37
N VAL A 103 0.33 4.35 2.63
CA VAL A 103 -0.30 5.08 3.75
C VAL A 103 0.38 6.41 4.07
N ASN A 104 1.67 6.57 3.74
CA ASN A 104 2.42 7.81 3.96
C ASN A 104 2.47 8.74 2.72
N GLY A 105 1.72 8.43 1.65
CA GLY A 105 1.51 9.33 0.53
C GLY A 105 2.59 9.30 -0.55
N PHE A 106 3.58 8.40 -0.50
CA PHE A 106 4.60 8.28 -1.55
C PHE A 106 4.01 7.86 -2.90
N LEU A 107 2.83 7.25 -2.90
CA LEU A 107 2.11 6.86 -4.12
C LEU A 107 1.19 7.96 -4.67
N ASP A 108 1.01 9.10 -3.99
CA ASP A 108 0.00 10.10 -4.34
C ASP A 108 0.18 10.69 -5.76
N ASN A 109 1.43 10.70 -6.26
CA ASN A 109 1.78 11.17 -7.60
C ASN A 109 2.07 10.03 -8.61
N VAL A 110 1.80 8.78 -8.22
CA VAL A 110 1.93 7.61 -9.10
C VAL A 110 0.56 7.29 -9.70
N GLU A 111 0.48 7.03 -11.00
CA GLU A 111 -0.78 6.62 -11.61
C GLU A 111 -1.23 5.24 -11.08
N VAL A 112 -2.55 5.06 -10.94
CA VAL A 112 -3.12 3.85 -10.32
C VAL A 112 -2.66 2.59 -11.07
N GLU A 113 -2.61 2.66 -12.39
CA GLU A 113 -2.21 1.57 -13.28
C GLU A 113 -0.72 1.20 -13.14
N GLN A 114 0.08 2.13 -12.64
CA GLN A 114 1.54 1.96 -12.46
C GLN A 114 1.93 1.47 -11.06
N VAL A 115 0.97 1.34 -10.13
CA VAL A 115 1.26 0.91 -8.74
C VAL A 115 1.89 -0.47 -8.70
N GLY A 116 1.47 -1.40 -9.56
CA GLY A 116 2.07 -2.74 -9.64
C GLY A 116 3.51 -2.75 -10.15
N GLU A 117 3.84 -1.86 -11.10
CA GLU A 117 5.21 -1.66 -11.58
C GLU A 117 6.06 -1.00 -10.51
N TYR A 118 5.53 0.06 -9.88
CA TYR A 118 6.19 0.74 -8.76
C TYR A 118 6.60 -0.25 -7.66
N GLU A 119 5.70 -1.15 -7.26
CA GLU A 119 5.96 -2.14 -6.24
C GLU A 119 7.09 -3.11 -6.63
N THR A 120 7.10 -3.55 -7.88
CA THR A 120 8.12 -4.48 -8.40
C THR A 120 9.49 -3.80 -8.47
N GLU A 121 9.55 -2.60 -9.05
CA GLU A 121 10.78 -1.83 -9.19
C GLU A 121 11.32 -1.34 -7.84
N LEU A 122 10.43 -0.95 -6.89
CA LEU A 122 10.83 -0.59 -5.53
C LEU A 122 11.56 -1.73 -4.83
N SER A 123 11.03 -2.96 -4.94
CA SER A 123 11.68 -4.12 -4.32
C SER A 123 13.07 -4.35 -4.88
N GLN A 124 13.23 -4.27 -6.21
CA GLN A 124 14.53 -4.40 -6.89
C GLN A 124 15.50 -3.28 -6.51
N PHE A 125 14.99 -2.04 -6.43
CA PHE A 125 15.78 -0.88 -6.04
C PHE A 125 16.34 -1.04 -4.62
N VAL A 126 15.52 -1.46 -3.67
CA VAL A 126 15.95 -1.68 -2.28
C VAL A 126 16.96 -2.83 -2.19
N GLU A 127 16.72 -3.93 -2.89
CA GLU A 127 17.65 -5.06 -2.95
C GLU A 127 19.03 -4.66 -3.52
N GLY A 128 19.04 -3.78 -4.53
CA GLY A 128 20.28 -3.30 -5.14
C GLY A 128 20.99 -2.19 -4.38
N ARG A 129 20.23 -1.32 -3.70
CA ARG A 129 20.74 -0.09 -3.08
C ARG A 129 20.99 -0.22 -1.59
N GLU A 130 20.09 -0.91 -0.88
CA GLU A 130 20.12 -1.02 0.58
C GLU A 130 19.50 -2.34 1.06
N ALA A 131 20.01 -3.48 0.59
CA ALA A 131 19.53 -4.81 0.97
C ALA A 131 19.44 -5.05 2.49
N SER A 132 20.29 -4.36 3.27
CA SER A 132 20.27 -4.39 4.73
C SER A 132 18.94 -3.89 5.31
N LEU A 133 18.20 -3.03 4.61
CA LEU A 133 16.90 -2.51 5.07
C LEU A 133 15.90 -3.65 5.28
N PHE A 134 15.79 -4.57 4.33
CA PHE A 134 14.90 -5.73 4.45
C PHE A 134 15.34 -6.67 5.57
N THR A 135 16.65 -6.95 5.66
CA THR A 135 17.20 -7.79 6.72
C THR A 135 16.93 -7.21 8.11
N ASP A 136 17.15 -5.89 8.28
CA ASP A 136 16.92 -5.20 9.54
C ASP A 136 15.43 -5.16 9.90
N LEU A 137 14.56 -4.94 8.92
CA LEU A 137 13.12 -4.93 9.12
C LEU A 137 12.59 -6.28 9.62
N VAL A 138 13.10 -7.38 9.07
CA VAL A 138 12.79 -8.73 9.52
C VAL A 138 13.38 -9.00 10.91
N ALA A 139 14.66 -8.67 11.12
CA ALA A 139 15.37 -8.94 12.37
C ALA A 139 14.78 -8.16 13.56
N ARG A 140 14.48 -6.88 13.38
CA ARG A 140 13.88 -6.04 14.44
C ARG A 140 12.39 -6.31 14.61
N GLY A 141 11.69 -6.74 13.55
CA GLY A 141 10.25 -7.03 13.56
C GLY A 141 9.36 -5.82 13.89
N LYS A 142 9.92 -4.62 13.97
CA LYS A 142 9.24 -3.34 14.25
C LYS A 142 9.90 -2.23 13.46
N ILE A 143 9.12 -1.18 13.14
CA ILE A 143 9.64 0.07 12.57
C ILE A 143 9.94 0.98 13.77
N ASP A 144 11.22 1.18 14.06
CA ASP A 144 11.73 2.19 14.99
C ASP A 144 12.15 3.46 14.22
N ASP A 145 12.58 4.50 14.94
CA ASP A 145 12.88 5.80 14.34
C ASP A 145 14.04 5.73 13.33
N ASP A 146 15.03 4.87 13.56
CA ASP A 146 16.14 4.64 12.64
C ASP A 146 15.64 4.00 11.34
N LEU A 147 14.92 2.88 11.43
CA LEU A 147 14.33 2.22 10.26
C LEU A 147 13.34 3.12 9.53
N LYS A 148 12.54 3.90 10.27
CA LYS A 148 11.61 4.85 9.68
C LYS A 148 12.35 5.88 8.81
N THR A 149 13.41 6.49 9.32
CA THR A 149 14.21 7.46 8.58
C THR A 149 14.81 6.85 7.31
N ARG A 150 15.33 5.63 7.41
CA ARG A 150 15.93 4.91 6.27
C ARG A 150 14.85 4.54 5.23
N ILE A 151 13.70 4.04 5.67
CA ILE A 151 12.55 3.74 4.79
C ILE A 151 12.11 4.99 4.04
N GLU A 152 11.94 6.12 4.76
CA GLU A 152 11.49 7.37 4.16
C GLU A 152 12.50 7.91 3.14
N ALA A 153 13.81 7.84 3.44
CA ALA A 153 14.85 8.26 2.53
C ALA A 153 14.87 7.43 1.24
N VAL A 154 14.79 6.12 1.35
CA VAL A 154 14.76 5.19 0.20
C VAL A 154 13.48 5.39 -0.63
N LEU A 155 12.34 5.54 0.01
CA LEU A 155 11.06 5.78 -0.68
C LEU A 155 11.05 7.12 -1.40
N GLN A 156 11.60 8.16 -0.79
CA GLN A 156 11.70 9.48 -1.42
C GLN A 156 12.58 9.41 -2.67
N GLU A 157 13.82 8.87 -2.55
CA GLU A 157 14.75 8.72 -3.67
C GLU A 157 14.12 7.91 -4.81
N PHE A 158 13.56 6.74 -4.48
CA PHE A 158 12.96 5.87 -5.49
C PHE A 158 11.76 6.53 -6.18
N THR A 159 10.84 7.14 -5.43
CA THR A 159 9.63 7.76 -5.99
C THR A 159 9.97 8.88 -6.97
N GLU A 160 10.97 9.70 -6.64
CA GLU A 160 11.45 10.77 -7.54
C GLU A 160 12.00 10.18 -8.85
N LEU A 161 12.84 9.14 -8.76
CA LEU A 161 13.40 8.46 -9.93
C LEU A 161 12.31 7.81 -10.79
N PHE A 162 11.36 7.12 -10.14
CA PHE A 162 10.26 6.46 -10.81
C PHE A 162 9.38 7.43 -11.60
N ILE A 163 9.02 8.56 -11.00
CA ILE A 163 8.21 9.59 -11.66
C ILE A 163 9.00 10.28 -12.79
N ALA A 164 10.27 10.59 -12.57
CA ALA A 164 11.12 11.23 -13.58
C ALA A 164 11.28 10.36 -14.83
N ALA A 165 11.54 9.06 -14.65
CA ALA A 165 11.70 8.11 -15.76
C ALA A 165 10.44 8.04 -16.65
N ARG A 166 9.25 8.09 -16.04
CA ARG A 166 7.98 8.00 -16.78
C ARG A 166 7.59 9.30 -17.47
N LYS A 167 7.94 10.44 -16.89
CA LYS A 167 7.78 11.74 -17.59
C LYS A 167 8.63 11.83 -18.84
N THR A 168 9.85 11.28 -18.79
CA THR A 168 10.76 11.26 -19.94
C THR A 168 10.28 10.30 -21.03
N ALA A 169 9.64 9.20 -20.67
CA ALA A 169 9.08 8.23 -21.62
C ALA A 169 7.79 8.70 -22.30
N ALA A 170 7.10 9.69 -21.73
CA ALA A 170 5.85 10.24 -22.25
C ALA A 170 6.05 11.52 -23.07
N ALA A 171 7.26 12.06 -23.12
CA ALA A 171 7.65 13.26 -23.89
C ALA A 171 8.29 12.89 -25.23
#